data_230518a1fe089e17191bd23229993242
#
_entry.id   230518a1fe089e17191bd23229993242
#
_cell.length_a   1.000
_cell.length_b   1.000
_cell.length_c   1.000
_cell.angle_alpha   90.00
_cell.angle_beta   90.00
_cell.angle_gamma   90.00
#
_symmetry.space_group_name_H-M   'P 1'
#
loop_
_entity.id
_entity.type
_entity.pdbx_description
1 polymer ?
#
loop_
_entity_poly.entity_id
_entity_poly.type
_entity_poly.pdbx_seq_one_letter_code
_entity_poly.pdbx_strand_id
1 'polypeptide(L)'
;MLGKAWRLHKVYISQSPYFASMFSGSWREANETVISVEIADPNITLDSLLTVFGSFYQDEVSLEPKEVIPILATSTLFQLQGLIDQCTDIMVETTNIKTVVPYYNAAVSYGVPVVKTAAKRWLEVNLLGYGWLHPTFLKEITPDLMVELIASPDLIAMQTEFCIYMMLRVWLFVHVHNKEETLQIDEYFRNHKWTKPFLTTEEGKEFAAPFKALRMKYLLLHDQDVKILYSDNLIPHEWLHNAYKEQWLHLLRIDANKDRGPKQMSEEEFARECFRCGRCIEKAGEHIWRWTAFHFGLDLVVCLDSTTLRIKRNHRLDTDHIKANHSKHKIILKVSLISLDEQRQVKHIQSSGMLRLSLHKNEEKQVMSLDKQLTYPLYISVNMQVVTPFVSTEKEKSADIIILSNT
;
A
#
# COMPACT_ATOMS: atom_id res chain seq x y z
N MET A 1 -0.08 -24.24 -33.00
CA MET A 1 -0.01 -23.61 -31.69
C MET A 1 0.54 -24.62 -30.69
N LEU A 2 1.60 -24.30 -30.01
CA LEU A 2 2.32 -25.17 -29.06
C LEU A 2 2.55 -26.61 -29.53
N GLY A 3 2.94 -26.78 -30.78
CA GLY A 3 3.20 -28.08 -31.39
C GLY A 3 1.97 -28.96 -31.70
N LYS A 4 0.75 -28.48 -31.39
CA LYS A 4 -0.51 -29.22 -31.63
C LYS A 4 -1.31 -28.61 -32.78
N ALA A 5 -1.91 -29.45 -33.62
CA ALA A 5 -2.86 -29.04 -34.64
C ALA A 5 -4.29 -29.06 -34.05
N TRP A 6 -5.04 -27.98 -34.28
CA TRP A 6 -6.42 -27.81 -33.85
C TRP A 6 -7.34 -27.77 -35.08
N ARG A 7 -8.42 -28.52 -35.07
CA ARG A 7 -9.46 -28.47 -36.09
C ARG A 7 -10.64 -27.67 -35.58
N LEU A 8 -10.81 -26.45 -36.08
CA LEU A 8 -11.82 -25.51 -35.62
C LEU A 8 -12.65 -25.03 -36.81
N HIS A 9 -13.91 -24.69 -36.57
CA HIS A 9 -14.81 -24.16 -37.60
C HIS A 9 -14.62 -22.63 -37.71
N LYS A 10 -14.30 -22.18 -38.92
CA LYS A 10 -14.04 -20.75 -39.22
C LYS A 10 -15.16 -19.84 -38.72
N VAL A 11 -16.41 -20.25 -38.87
CA VAL A 11 -17.61 -19.50 -38.43
C VAL A 11 -17.57 -19.24 -36.91
N TYR A 12 -17.24 -20.26 -36.12
CA TYR A 12 -17.23 -20.12 -34.65
C TYR A 12 -16.03 -19.30 -34.16
N ILE A 13 -14.84 -19.55 -34.66
CA ILE A 13 -13.64 -18.81 -34.22
C ILE A 13 -13.64 -17.36 -34.72
N SER A 14 -14.42 -17.01 -35.77
CA SER A 14 -14.62 -15.62 -36.20
C SER A 14 -15.36 -14.74 -35.19
N GLN A 15 -15.88 -15.30 -34.10
CA GLN A 15 -16.38 -14.54 -32.95
C GLN A 15 -15.23 -13.80 -32.23
N SER A 16 -14.00 -14.28 -32.35
CA SER A 16 -12.82 -13.60 -31.85
C SER A 16 -12.43 -12.47 -32.82
N PRO A 17 -12.27 -11.22 -32.33
CA PRO A 17 -11.78 -10.12 -33.16
C PRO A 17 -10.43 -10.40 -33.80
N TYR A 18 -9.56 -11.16 -33.13
CA TYR A 18 -8.27 -11.61 -33.65
C TYR A 18 -8.44 -12.44 -34.95
N PHE A 19 -9.28 -13.48 -34.90
CA PHE A 19 -9.53 -14.32 -36.06
C PHE A 19 -10.42 -13.63 -37.09
N ALA A 20 -11.39 -12.84 -36.69
CA ALA A 20 -12.23 -12.07 -37.61
C ALA A 20 -11.40 -11.12 -38.45
N SER A 21 -10.46 -10.39 -37.88
CA SER A 21 -9.55 -9.50 -38.60
C SER A 21 -8.65 -10.27 -39.55
N MET A 22 -8.16 -11.42 -39.15
CA MET A 22 -7.31 -12.31 -40.00
C MET A 22 -8.08 -12.83 -41.19
N PHE A 23 -9.38 -13.14 -41.06
CA PHE A 23 -10.20 -13.71 -42.11
C PHE A 23 -10.88 -12.67 -43.04
N SER A 24 -11.03 -11.45 -42.60
CA SER A 24 -11.77 -10.39 -43.33
C SER A 24 -10.91 -9.52 -44.25
N GLY A 25 -9.59 -9.64 -44.15
CA GLY A 25 -8.68 -8.76 -44.86
C GLY A 25 -8.03 -9.35 -46.10
N SER A 26 -7.10 -8.60 -46.68
CA SER A 26 -6.18 -9.03 -47.75
C SER A 26 -4.99 -9.83 -47.22
N TRP A 27 -5.11 -10.38 -46.01
CA TRP A 27 -4.08 -11.19 -45.40
C TRP A 27 -3.96 -12.53 -46.12
N ARG A 28 -2.74 -13.06 -46.18
CA ARG A 28 -2.47 -14.35 -46.80
C ARG A 28 -3.31 -15.46 -46.17
N GLU A 29 -3.46 -15.41 -44.85
CA GLU A 29 -4.20 -16.37 -44.01
C GLU A 29 -5.70 -16.41 -44.30
N ALA A 30 -6.27 -15.34 -44.91
CA ALA A 30 -7.70 -15.29 -45.23
C ALA A 30 -8.17 -16.45 -46.12
N ASN A 31 -7.29 -16.91 -47.03
CA ASN A 31 -7.56 -17.97 -48.01
C ASN A 31 -6.90 -19.31 -47.67
N GLU A 32 -6.14 -19.39 -46.58
CA GLU A 32 -5.48 -20.63 -46.18
C GLU A 32 -6.39 -21.51 -45.32
N THR A 33 -6.24 -22.82 -45.50
CA THR A 33 -6.94 -23.85 -44.68
C THR A 33 -6.15 -24.23 -43.45
N VAL A 34 -4.85 -23.91 -43.41
CA VAL A 34 -3.95 -24.20 -42.31
C VAL A 34 -3.25 -22.89 -41.93
N ILE A 35 -3.50 -22.46 -40.69
CA ILE A 35 -2.92 -21.23 -40.12
C ILE A 35 -1.96 -21.62 -38.99
N SER A 36 -0.74 -21.10 -39.07
CA SER A 36 0.25 -21.25 -38.01
C SER A 36 0.25 -20.00 -37.14
N VAL A 37 -0.02 -20.16 -35.84
CA VAL A 37 0.10 -19.08 -34.84
C VAL A 37 1.23 -19.45 -33.92
N GLU A 38 2.23 -18.60 -33.86
CA GLU A 38 3.32 -18.71 -32.89
C GLU A 38 2.92 -18.09 -31.55
N ILE A 39 3.15 -18.83 -30.50
CA ILE A 39 2.81 -18.38 -29.12
C ILE A 39 4.12 -18.32 -28.32
N ALA A 40 4.51 -17.11 -27.95
CA ALA A 40 5.72 -16.85 -27.17
C ALA A 40 5.42 -16.67 -25.66
N ASP A 41 4.16 -16.45 -25.28
CA ASP A 41 3.78 -16.24 -23.90
C ASP A 41 3.83 -17.55 -23.08
N PRO A 42 4.68 -17.64 -22.05
CA PRO A 42 4.83 -18.84 -21.23
C PRO A 42 3.59 -19.18 -20.39
N ASN A 43 2.70 -18.23 -20.14
CA ASN A 43 1.46 -18.45 -19.40
C ASN A 43 0.40 -19.18 -20.25
N ILE A 44 0.51 -19.16 -21.57
CA ILE A 44 -0.43 -19.86 -22.44
C ILE A 44 -0.10 -21.36 -22.49
N THR A 45 -1.03 -22.19 -22.06
CA THR A 45 -0.89 -23.64 -21.99
C THR A 45 -1.78 -24.35 -23.00
N LEU A 46 -1.55 -25.66 -23.22
CA LEU A 46 -2.44 -26.46 -24.05
C LEU A 46 -3.85 -26.55 -23.47
N ASP A 47 -3.97 -26.61 -22.13
CA ASP A 47 -5.26 -26.69 -21.44
C ASP A 47 -6.01 -25.36 -21.56
N SER A 48 -5.33 -24.21 -21.40
CA SER A 48 -5.98 -22.91 -21.61
C SER A 48 -6.44 -22.71 -23.06
N LEU A 49 -5.67 -23.19 -24.05
CA LEU A 49 -6.11 -23.20 -25.46
C LEU A 49 -7.34 -24.09 -25.65
N LEU A 50 -7.37 -25.26 -25.01
CA LEU A 50 -8.53 -26.17 -25.08
C LEU A 50 -9.79 -25.52 -24.52
N THR A 51 -9.67 -24.90 -23.34
CA THR A 51 -10.78 -24.18 -22.68
C THR A 51 -11.27 -23.01 -23.54
N VAL A 52 -10.36 -22.17 -24.02
CA VAL A 52 -10.70 -20.99 -24.84
C VAL A 52 -11.28 -21.39 -26.19
N PHE A 53 -10.75 -22.43 -26.86
CA PHE A 53 -11.36 -22.92 -28.11
C PHE A 53 -12.70 -23.62 -27.85
N GLY A 54 -12.86 -24.29 -26.69
CA GLY A 54 -14.13 -24.85 -26.26
C GLY A 54 -15.21 -23.81 -26.07
N SER A 55 -14.85 -22.62 -25.59
CA SER A 55 -15.80 -21.52 -25.36
C SER A 55 -16.49 -21.02 -26.62
N PHE A 56 -15.91 -21.22 -27.80
CA PHE A 56 -16.59 -20.89 -29.06
C PHE A 56 -17.80 -21.80 -29.38
N TYR A 57 -17.91 -22.92 -28.70
CA TYR A 57 -18.96 -23.92 -28.94
C TYR A 57 -19.92 -24.09 -27.76
N GLN A 58 -19.75 -23.31 -26.69
CA GLN A 58 -20.54 -23.39 -25.48
C GLN A 58 -20.96 -21.99 -25.04
N ASP A 59 -22.19 -21.86 -24.53
CA ASP A 59 -22.71 -20.59 -24.06
C ASP A 59 -22.12 -20.19 -22.68
N GLU A 60 -21.74 -21.21 -21.89
CA GLU A 60 -21.18 -21.02 -20.54
C GLU A 60 -19.87 -21.80 -20.37
N VAL A 61 -18.88 -21.18 -19.76
CA VAL A 61 -17.58 -21.79 -19.45
C VAL A 61 -17.35 -21.67 -17.95
N SER A 62 -17.17 -22.81 -17.28
CA SER A 62 -16.79 -22.83 -15.87
C SER A 62 -15.27 -22.70 -15.78
N LEU A 63 -14.79 -21.72 -15.03
CA LEU A 63 -13.36 -21.45 -14.82
C LEU A 63 -12.99 -21.69 -13.36
N GLU A 64 -11.88 -22.38 -13.13
CA GLU A 64 -11.32 -22.56 -11.79
C GLU A 64 -10.24 -21.52 -11.49
N PRO A 65 -10.13 -21.04 -10.25
CA PRO A 65 -9.12 -20.01 -9.88
C PRO A 65 -7.68 -20.37 -10.23
N LYS A 66 -7.32 -21.65 -10.20
CA LYS A 66 -5.96 -22.12 -10.55
C LYS A 66 -5.63 -21.99 -12.05
N GLU A 67 -6.64 -21.88 -12.92
CA GLU A 67 -6.52 -21.83 -14.38
C GLU A 67 -6.70 -20.41 -14.93
N VAL A 68 -7.09 -19.46 -14.05
CA VAL A 68 -7.50 -18.12 -14.49
C VAL A 68 -6.40 -17.33 -15.20
N ILE A 69 -5.14 -17.43 -14.76
CA ILE A 69 -4.03 -16.71 -15.41
C ILE A 69 -3.74 -17.25 -16.82
N PRO A 70 -3.58 -18.57 -17.04
CA PRO A 70 -3.44 -19.12 -18.39
C PRO A 70 -4.62 -18.80 -19.32
N ILE A 71 -5.85 -18.81 -18.80
CA ILE A 71 -7.04 -18.49 -19.59
C ILE A 71 -7.07 -16.99 -19.90
N LEU A 72 -6.74 -16.11 -18.95
CA LEU A 72 -6.62 -14.67 -19.20
C LEU A 72 -5.58 -14.37 -20.29
N ALA A 73 -4.40 -14.97 -20.22
CA ALA A 73 -3.34 -14.83 -21.23
C ALA A 73 -3.83 -15.23 -22.62
N THR A 74 -4.49 -16.40 -22.70
CA THR A 74 -5.03 -16.94 -23.96
C THR A 74 -6.18 -16.08 -24.50
N SER A 75 -7.09 -15.65 -23.63
CA SER A 75 -8.23 -14.79 -23.99
C SER A 75 -7.78 -13.40 -24.45
N THR A 76 -6.73 -12.87 -23.85
CA THR A 76 -6.10 -11.60 -24.27
C THR A 76 -5.49 -11.72 -25.65
N LEU A 77 -4.75 -12.80 -25.91
CA LEU A 77 -4.18 -13.07 -27.24
C LEU A 77 -5.28 -13.10 -28.33
N PHE A 78 -6.40 -13.76 -28.06
CA PHE A 78 -7.50 -13.89 -29.01
C PHE A 78 -8.58 -12.80 -28.87
N GLN A 79 -8.37 -11.80 -28.03
CA GLN A 79 -9.26 -10.66 -27.83
C GLN A 79 -10.69 -11.05 -27.46
N LEU A 80 -10.85 -12.00 -26.53
CA LEU A 80 -12.14 -12.52 -26.07
C LEU A 80 -12.59 -11.81 -24.79
N GLN A 81 -13.25 -10.65 -24.96
CA GLN A 81 -13.60 -9.77 -23.84
C GLN A 81 -14.43 -10.47 -22.77
N GLY A 82 -15.43 -11.27 -23.16
CA GLY A 82 -16.29 -11.99 -22.18
C GLY A 82 -15.52 -12.95 -21.26
N LEU A 83 -14.48 -13.64 -21.78
CA LEU A 83 -13.61 -14.47 -20.94
C LEU A 83 -12.63 -13.61 -20.10
N ILE A 84 -12.16 -12.49 -20.64
CA ILE A 84 -11.32 -11.55 -19.88
C ILE A 84 -12.11 -11.00 -18.68
N ASP A 85 -13.37 -10.61 -18.89
CA ASP A 85 -14.24 -10.10 -17.83
C ASP A 85 -14.52 -11.19 -16.76
N GLN A 86 -14.83 -12.42 -17.18
CA GLN A 86 -15.03 -13.54 -16.27
C GLN A 86 -13.76 -13.88 -15.47
N CYS A 87 -12.58 -13.87 -16.12
CA CYS A 87 -11.29 -14.02 -15.42
C CYS A 87 -11.08 -12.89 -14.41
N THR A 88 -11.43 -11.66 -14.79
CA THR A 88 -11.31 -10.48 -13.92
C THR A 88 -12.14 -10.66 -12.64
N ASP A 89 -13.39 -11.05 -12.76
CA ASP A 89 -14.28 -11.26 -11.61
C ASP A 89 -13.73 -12.35 -10.68
N ILE A 90 -13.34 -13.50 -11.22
CA ILE A 90 -12.76 -14.60 -10.44
C ILE A 90 -11.47 -14.13 -9.72
N MET A 91 -10.58 -13.41 -10.42
CA MET A 91 -9.34 -12.93 -9.82
C MET A 91 -9.60 -11.95 -8.67
N VAL A 92 -10.58 -11.05 -8.81
CA VAL A 92 -10.97 -10.13 -7.73
C VAL A 92 -11.53 -10.90 -6.54
N GLU A 93 -12.46 -11.84 -6.77
CA GLU A 93 -13.12 -12.60 -5.72
C GLU A 93 -12.17 -13.57 -4.98
N THR A 94 -11.18 -14.13 -5.67
CA THR A 94 -10.27 -15.14 -5.12
C THR A 94 -8.91 -14.61 -4.72
N THR A 95 -8.76 -13.27 -4.67
CA THR A 95 -7.52 -12.63 -4.21
C THR A 95 -7.22 -12.97 -2.74
N ASN A 96 -6.05 -13.55 -2.49
CA ASN A 96 -5.54 -13.92 -1.17
C ASN A 96 -4.01 -13.89 -1.17
N ILE A 97 -3.36 -14.25 -0.06
CA ILE A 97 -1.91 -14.19 0.08
C ILE A 97 -1.12 -15.01 -0.97
N LYS A 98 -1.71 -16.09 -1.50
CA LYS A 98 -1.06 -16.95 -2.50
C LYS A 98 -1.27 -16.47 -3.92
N THR A 99 -2.35 -15.73 -4.16
CA THR A 99 -2.78 -15.34 -5.51
C THR A 99 -2.51 -13.87 -5.82
N VAL A 100 -2.40 -13.01 -4.81
CA VAL A 100 -2.37 -11.57 -4.98
C VAL A 100 -1.20 -11.08 -5.85
N VAL A 101 0.03 -11.58 -5.64
CA VAL A 101 1.20 -11.17 -6.42
C VAL A 101 1.14 -11.74 -7.84
N PRO A 102 0.89 -13.05 -8.05
CA PRO A 102 0.62 -13.58 -9.39
C PRO A 102 -0.49 -12.83 -10.14
N TYR A 103 -1.60 -12.50 -9.48
CA TYR A 103 -2.71 -11.75 -10.09
C TYR A 103 -2.31 -10.31 -10.44
N TYR A 104 -1.59 -9.63 -9.55
CA TYR A 104 -1.04 -8.31 -9.84
C TYR A 104 -0.15 -8.34 -11.10
N ASN A 105 0.78 -9.28 -11.17
CA ASN A 105 1.70 -9.42 -12.29
C ASN A 105 0.96 -9.74 -13.60
N ALA A 106 -0.01 -10.66 -13.56
CA ALA A 106 -0.87 -10.97 -14.71
C ALA A 106 -1.67 -9.75 -15.15
N ALA A 107 -2.26 -9.00 -14.21
CA ALA A 107 -3.02 -7.80 -14.51
C ALA A 107 -2.18 -6.70 -15.18
N VAL A 108 -0.92 -6.55 -14.77
CA VAL A 108 0.04 -5.63 -15.42
C VAL A 108 0.38 -6.12 -16.82
N SER A 109 0.66 -7.41 -16.98
CA SER A 109 1.06 -7.99 -18.27
C SER A 109 -0.05 -7.98 -19.32
N TYR A 110 -1.29 -8.22 -18.89
CA TYR A 110 -2.45 -8.33 -19.79
C TYR A 110 -3.36 -7.11 -19.82
N GLY A 111 -2.98 -6.04 -19.11
CA GLY A 111 -3.70 -4.77 -19.16
C GLY A 111 -5.08 -4.80 -18.49
N VAL A 112 -5.22 -5.47 -17.32
CA VAL A 112 -6.48 -5.58 -16.56
C VAL A 112 -6.45 -4.66 -15.33
N PRO A 113 -6.82 -3.38 -15.46
CA PRO A 113 -6.66 -2.39 -14.39
C PRO A 113 -7.50 -2.68 -13.15
N VAL A 114 -8.64 -3.33 -13.29
CA VAL A 114 -9.53 -3.69 -12.17
C VAL A 114 -8.81 -4.66 -11.23
N VAL A 115 -8.24 -5.73 -11.76
CA VAL A 115 -7.47 -6.71 -10.97
C VAL A 115 -6.22 -6.06 -10.37
N LYS A 116 -5.49 -5.26 -11.14
CA LYS A 116 -4.32 -4.52 -10.64
C LYS A 116 -4.68 -3.69 -9.40
N THR A 117 -5.76 -2.93 -9.48
CA THR A 117 -6.24 -2.06 -8.38
C THR A 117 -6.67 -2.88 -7.17
N ALA A 118 -7.43 -3.95 -7.38
CA ALA A 118 -7.88 -4.84 -6.30
C ALA A 118 -6.71 -5.53 -5.60
N ALA A 119 -5.78 -6.11 -6.36
CA ALA A 119 -4.58 -6.74 -5.83
C ALA A 119 -3.69 -5.75 -5.07
N LYS A 120 -3.45 -4.56 -5.63
CA LYS A 120 -2.71 -3.50 -4.94
C LYS A 120 -3.38 -3.10 -3.64
N ARG A 121 -4.70 -2.92 -3.64
CA ARG A 121 -5.45 -2.58 -2.43
C ARG A 121 -5.34 -3.66 -1.36
N TRP A 122 -5.41 -4.93 -1.73
CA TRP A 122 -5.20 -6.04 -0.81
C TRP A 122 -3.79 -5.98 -0.19
N LEU A 123 -2.75 -5.71 -1.00
CA LEU A 123 -1.36 -5.57 -0.55
C LEU A 123 -1.20 -4.39 0.41
N GLU A 124 -1.74 -3.21 0.09
CA GLU A 124 -1.67 -2.01 0.94
C GLU A 124 -2.24 -2.23 2.34
N VAL A 125 -3.29 -3.04 2.44
CA VAL A 125 -3.95 -3.33 3.72
C VAL A 125 -3.24 -4.44 4.50
N ASN A 126 -2.77 -5.49 3.81
CA ASN A 126 -2.33 -6.71 4.46
C ASN A 126 -0.80 -6.84 4.60
N LEU A 127 -0.01 -6.06 3.87
CA LEU A 127 1.45 -6.20 3.81
C LEU A 127 2.09 -6.16 5.22
N LEU A 128 1.79 -5.14 6.01
CA LEU A 128 2.39 -4.92 7.33
C LEU A 128 1.69 -5.66 8.47
N GLY A 129 0.39 -5.87 8.35
CA GLY A 129 -0.39 -6.54 9.41
C GLY A 129 -0.35 -8.08 9.33
N TYR A 130 -0.06 -8.61 8.14
CA TYR A 130 -0.17 -10.05 7.87
C TYR A 130 0.98 -10.58 7.00
N GLY A 131 1.28 -9.90 5.89
CA GLY A 131 2.21 -10.38 4.87
C GLY A 131 3.62 -10.60 5.39
N TRP A 132 4.12 -9.74 6.27
CA TRP A 132 5.48 -9.83 6.81
C TRP A 132 5.74 -11.10 7.63
N LEU A 133 4.69 -11.78 8.08
CA LEU A 133 4.76 -13.08 8.77
C LEU A 133 4.96 -14.27 7.80
N HIS A 134 4.89 -14.00 6.49
CA HIS A 134 4.96 -15.01 5.44
C HIS A 134 6.14 -14.71 4.50
N PRO A 135 7.36 -15.22 4.79
CA PRO A 135 8.57 -14.92 4.01
C PRO A 135 8.48 -15.30 2.54
N THR A 136 7.82 -16.42 2.22
CA THR A 136 7.59 -16.87 0.84
C THR A 136 6.81 -15.85 0.03
N PHE A 137 5.76 -15.29 0.62
CA PHE A 137 4.98 -14.21 0.01
C PHE A 137 5.82 -12.94 -0.22
N LEU A 138 6.62 -12.52 0.77
CA LEU A 138 7.49 -11.35 0.60
C LEU A 138 8.50 -11.52 -0.53
N LYS A 139 8.97 -12.75 -0.76
CA LYS A 139 9.90 -13.07 -1.83
C LYS A 139 9.31 -12.92 -3.23
N GLU A 140 7.99 -13.06 -3.38
CA GLU A 140 7.31 -12.85 -4.66
C GLU A 140 7.18 -11.37 -5.04
N ILE A 141 7.31 -10.45 -4.07
CA ILE A 141 7.15 -9.01 -4.29
C ILE A 141 8.44 -8.44 -4.87
N THR A 142 8.40 -8.06 -6.14
CA THR A 142 9.53 -7.45 -6.85
C THR A 142 9.89 -6.06 -6.29
N PRO A 143 11.13 -5.57 -6.49
CA PRO A 143 11.52 -4.22 -6.09
C PRO A 143 10.59 -3.13 -6.61
N ASP A 144 10.14 -3.22 -7.87
CA ASP A 144 9.24 -2.21 -8.47
C ASP A 144 7.87 -2.20 -7.79
N LEU A 145 7.28 -3.37 -7.56
CA LEU A 145 6.02 -3.47 -6.82
C LEU A 145 6.19 -2.96 -5.37
N MET A 146 7.30 -3.28 -4.72
CA MET A 146 7.58 -2.79 -3.38
C MET A 146 7.69 -1.26 -3.33
N VAL A 147 8.33 -0.63 -4.32
CA VAL A 147 8.35 0.85 -4.44
C VAL A 147 6.94 1.41 -4.54
N GLU A 148 6.10 0.82 -5.40
CA GLU A 148 4.71 1.26 -5.60
C GLU A 148 3.89 1.17 -4.30
N LEU A 149 4.11 0.12 -3.50
CA LEU A 149 3.45 -0.08 -2.21
C LEU A 149 3.95 0.90 -1.13
N ILE A 150 5.27 1.04 -0.99
CA ILE A 150 5.85 1.93 0.04
C ILE A 150 5.53 3.40 -0.23
N ALA A 151 5.50 3.81 -1.49
CA ALA A 151 5.13 5.17 -1.89
C ALA A 151 3.61 5.46 -1.71
N SER A 152 2.78 4.42 -1.65
CA SER A 152 1.33 4.57 -1.56
C SER A 152 0.90 5.31 -0.28
N PRO A 153 0.01 6.31 -0.39
CA PRO A 153 -0.60 6.96 0.77
C PRO A 153 -1.59 6.06 1.51
N ASP A 154 -2.08 5.01 0.85
CA ASP A 154 -3.09 4.09 1.38
C ASP A 154 -2.47 2.85 2.03
N LEU A 155 -1.14 2.73 2.03
CA LEU A 155 -0.44 1.68 2.77
C LEU A 155 -0.73 1.83 4.27
N ILE A 156 -1.28 0.80 4.87
CA ILE A 156 -1.54 0.79 6.32
C ILE A 156 -0.24 0.54 7.07
N ALA A 157 0.33 1.58 7.64
CA ALA A 157 1.45 1.47 8.55
C ALA A 157 0.94 0.92 9.90
N MET A 158 1.53 -0.19 10.36
CA MET A 158 1.27 -0.72 11.70
C MET A 158 2.18 0.04 12.68
N GLN A 159 1.60 0.85 13.54
CA GLN A 159 2.24 1.79 14.47
C GLN A 159 2.86 3.03 13.78
N THR A 160 4.04 2.92 13.14
CA THR A 160 4.77 4.08 12.58
C THR A 160 5.52 3.72 11.29
N GLU A 161 6.16 4.70 10.68
CA GLU A 161 7.03 4.52 9.50
C GLU A 161 8.20 3.55 9.76
N PHE A 162 8.67 3.45 11.01
CA PHE A 162 9.72 2.51 11.37
C PHE A 162 9.30 1.04 11.20
N CYS A 163 8.02 0.72 11.36
CA CYS A 163 7.51 -0.63 11.09
C CYS A 163 7.61 -0.99 9.60
N ILE A 164 7.48 0.02 8.71
CA ILE A 164 7.68 -0.20 7.27
C ILE A 164 9.16 -0.52 6.99
N TYR A 165 10.09 0.19 7.62
CA TYR A 165 11.52 -0.14 7.54
C TYR A 165 11.81 -1.57 8.02
N MET A 166 11.24 -1.97 9.15
CA MET A 166 11.43 -3.32 9.69
C MET A 166 10.88 -4.39 8.73
N MET A 167 9.77 -4.14 8.07
CA MET A 167 9.23 -5.04 7.03
C MET A 167 10.16 -5.10 5.80
N LEU A 168 10.66 -3.95 5.33
CA LEU A 168 11.63 -3.91 4.22
C LEU A 168 12.93 -4.66 4.56
N ARG A 169 13.35 -4.64 5.79
CA ARG A 169 14.48 -5.39 6.30
C ARG A 169 14.26 -6.91 6.17
N VAL A 170 13.05 -7.38 6.50
CA VAL A 170 12.65 -8.79 6.30
C VAL A 170 12.60 -9.12 4.82
N TRP A 171 11.95 -8.27 4.03
CA TRP A 171 11.84 -8.43 2.57
C TRP A 171 13.22 -8.54 1.89
N LEU A 172 14.14 -7.64 2.25
CA LEU A 172 15.52 -7.67 1.75
C LEU A 172 16.22 -9.01 2.12
N PHE A 173 16.09 -9.42 3.39
CA PHE A 173 16.72 -10.64 3.87
C PHE A 173 16.29 -11.88 3.08
N VAL A 174 15.00 -12.05 2.81
CA VAL A 174 14.47 -13.22 2.08
C VAL A 174 14.88 -13.21 0.60
N HIS A 175 15.13 -12.05 0.02
CA HIS A 175 15.63 -11.93 -1.36
C HIS A 175 17.11 -12.26 -1.45
N VAL A 176 17.93 -11.71 -0.56
CA VAL A 176 19.39 -11.90 -0.59
C VAL A 176 19.78 -13.34 -0.18
N HIS A 177 19.13 -13.92 0.83
CA HIS A 177 19.55 -15.20 1.39
C HIS A 177 18.76 -16.41 0.93
N ASN A 178 17.68 -16.19 0.21
CA ASN A 178 16.80 -17.27 -0.25
C ASN A 178 16.34 -18.22 0.88
N LYS A 179 16.34 -17.73 2.14
CA LYS A 179 15.94 -18.48 3.34
C LYS A 179 14.57 -18.02 3.82
N GLU A 180 13.74 -18.97 4.18
CA GLU A 180 12.40 -18.73 4.71
C GLU A 180 12.38 -18.56 6.25
N GLU A 181 13.48 -18.85 6.92
CA GLU A 181 13.58 -18.76 8.37
C GLU A 181 13.85 -17.31 8.82
N THR A 182 12.80 -16.63 9.23
CA THR A 182 12.87 -15.25 9.72
C THR A 182 13.39 -15.12 11.15
N LEU A 183 13.50 -16.20 11.88
CA LEU A 183 13.95 -16.22 13.29
C LEU A 183 15.37 -15.70 13.52
N GLN A 184 16.20 -15.63 12.47
CA GLN A 184 17.60 -15.22 12.55
C GLN A 184 17.87 -13.81 11.98
N ILE A 185 16.84 -13.07 11.56
CA ILE A 185 17.02 -11.77 10.88
C ILE A 185 17.76 -10.78 11.76
N ASP A 186 17.33 -10.61 13.02
CA ASP A 186 17.98 -9.68 13.94
C ASP A 186 19.41 -10.09 14.29
N GLU A 187 19.68 -11.37 14.38
CA GLU A 187 21.01 -11.89 14.59
C GLU A 187 21.88 -11.69 13.35
N TYR A 188 21.34 -11.94 12.18
CA TYR A 188 22.02 -11.74 10.93
C TYR A 188 22.50 -10.28 10.78
N PHE A 189 21.60 -9.30 10.90
CA PHE A 189 21.98 -7.89 10.75
C PHE A 189 22.90 -7.40 11.88
N ARG A 190 22.80 -7.92 13.09
CA ARG A 190 23.76 -7.60 14.18
C ARG A 190 25.15 -8.16 13.95
N ASN A 191 25.25 -9.36 13.38
CA ASN A 191 26.52 -10.07 13.22
C ASN A 191 27.19 -9.74 11.88
N HIS A 192 26.43 -9.34 10.88
CA HIS A 192 26.96 -9.02 9.55
C HIS A 192 27.41 -7.56 9.50
N LYS A 193 28.71 -7.34 9.56
CA LYS A 193 29.32 -6.00 9.49
C LYS A 193 29.66 -5.67 8.05
N TRP A 194 28.79 -4.93 7.40
CA TRP A 194 29.06 -4.35 6.10
C TRP A 194 30.17 -3.28 6.23
N THR A 195 31.14 -3.30 5.33
CA THR A 195 32.20 -2.24 5.26
C THR A 195 31.65 -0.93 4.74
N LYS A 196 30.56 -1.00 3.94
CA LYS A 196 29.78 0.14 3.41
C LYS A 196 28.30 -0.19 3.59
N PRO A 197 27.42 0.84 3.60
CA PRO A 197 25.98 0.60 3.62
C PRO A 197 25.56 -0.35 2.50
N PHE A 198 24.82 -1.41 2.82
CA PHE A 198 24.50 -2.48 1.87
C PHE A 198 23.83 -1.95 0.59
N LEU A 199 22.89 -1.00 0.69
CA LEU A 199 22.19 -0.42 -0.45
C LEU A 199 23.08 0.41 -1.40
N THR A 200 24.38 0.59 -1.07
CA THR A 200 25.39 1.20 -1.97
C THR A 200 26.27 0.18 -2.68
N THR A 201 26.20 -1.08 -2.31
CA THR A 201 26.95 -2.16 -2.93
C THR A 201 26.31 -2.57 -4.27
N GLU A 202 27.07 -3.26 -5.14
CA GLU A 202 26.52 -3.73 -6.42
C GLU A 202 25.33 -4.68 -6.22
N GLU A 203 25.39 -5.54 -5.20
CA GLU A 203 24.32 -6.46 -4.84
C GLU A 203 23.10 -5.75 -4.24
N GLY A 204 23.32 -4.69 -3.47
CA GLY A 204 22.25 -3.96 -2.77
C GLY A 204 21.55 -2.88 -3.60
N LYS A 205 22.16 -2.42 -4.70
CA LYS A 205 21.63 -1.31 -5.50
C LYS A 205 20.22 -1.55 -6.05
N GLU A 206 19.92 -2.78 -6.45
CA GLU A 206 18.59 -3.14 -6.97
C GLU A 206 17.48 -2.98 -5.92
N PHE A 207 17.82 -3.14 -4.63
CA PHE A 207 16.89 -3.00 -3.51
C PHE A 207 16.79 -1.57 -2.95
N ALA A 208 17.58 -0.63 -3.47
CA ALA A 208 17.68 0.71 -2.90
C ALA A 208 16.39 1.55 -3.08
N ALA A 209 15.65 1.35 -4.17
CA ALA A 209 14.49 2.16 -4.52
C ALA A 209 13.35 2.07 -3.47
N PRO A 210 12.93 0.88 -2.96
CA PRO A 210 11.94 0.78 -1.89
C PRO A 210 12.33 1.51 -0.61
N PHE A 211 13.61 1.45 -0.22
CA PHE A 211 14.08 2.18 0.96
C PHE A 211 14.10 3.70 0.74
N LYS A 212 14.34 4.18 -0.48
CA LYS A 212 14.21 5.61 -0.81
C LYS A 212 12.77 6.12 -0.77
N ALA A 213 11.80 5.24 -0.98
CA ALA A 213 10.38 5.56 -0.90
C ALA A 213 9.87 5.73 0.55
N LEU A 214 10.67 5.35 1.56
CA LEU A 214 10.35 5.60 2.96
C LEU A 214 10.27 7.10 3.25
N ARG A 215 9.36 7.48 4.11
CA ARG A 215 9.23 8.87 4.59
C ARG A 215 10.28 9.15 5.67
N MET A 216 11.53 9.32 5.24
CA MET A 216 12.72 9.41 6.10
C MET A 216 12.58 10.38 7.27
N LYS A 217 11.86 11.49 7.10
CA LYS A 217 11.62 12.49 8.16
C LYS A 217 10.80 11.96 9.33
N TYR A 218 10.07 10.85 9.14
CA TYR A 218 9.26 10.19 10.18
C TYR A 218 9.80 8.84 10.61
N LEU A 219 10.93 8.43 10.07
CA LEU A 219 11.53 7.12 10.35
C LEU A 219 12.12 7.04 11.76
N LEU A 220 12.73 8.13 12.23
CA LEU A 220 13.53 8.18 13.44
C LEU A 220 12.76 8.93 14.54
N LEU A 221 11.96 8.19 15.29
CA LEU A 221 11.13 8.76 16.34
C LEU A 221 11.68 8.48 17.75
N HIS A 222 12.45 7.40 17.90
CA HIS A 222 13.00 6.94 19.17
C HIS A 222 14.51 6.68 19.05
N ASP A 223 15.21 6.76 20.18
CA ASP A 223 16.64 6.40 20.27
C ASP A 223 16.91 4.97 19.80
N GLN A 224 15.98 4.05 20.07
CA GLN A 224 16.09 2.66 19.63
C GLN A 224 16.06 2.52 18.11
N ASP A 225 15.25 3.31 17.41
CA ASP A 225 15.17 3.30 15.94
C ASP A 225 16.53 3.65 15.34
N VAL A 226 17.19 4.67 15.91
CA VAL A 226 18.53 5.10 15.50
C VAL A 226 19.55 3.98 15.69
N LYS A 227 19.53 3.33 16.86
CA LYS A 227 20.46 2.21 17.18
C LYS A 227 20.32 1.06 16.21
N ILE A 228 19.08 0.68 15.87
CA ILE A 228 18.82 -0.40 14.91
C ILE A 228 19.33 -0.03 13.53
N LEU A 229 19.01 1.16 13.03
CA LEU A 229 19.45 1.63 11.71
C LEU A 229 20.97 1.66 11.56
N TYR A 230 21.67 2.14 12.59
CA TYR A 230 23.15 2.15 12.59
C TYR A 230 23.72 0.73 12.69
N SER A 231 23.11 -0.14 13.49
CA SER A 231 23.51 -1.53 13.60
C SER A 231 23.36 -2.30 12.30
N ASP A 232 22.25 -2.08 11.60
CA ASP A 232 21.94 -2.76 10.33
C ASP A 232 22.86 -2.29 9.18
N ASN A 233 23.30 -1.04 9.20
CA ASN A 233 24.12 -0.43 8.15
C ASN A 233 23.61 -0.68 6.73
N LEU A 234 22.29 -0.63 6.54
CA LEU A 234 21.63 -0.79 5.24
C LEU A 234 21.58 0.51 4.46
N ILE A 235 21.05 1.56 5.11
CA ILE A 235 20.77 2.85 4.49
C ILE A 235 22.02 3.74 4.52
N PRO A 236 22.38 4.40 3.39
CA PRO A 236 23.47 5.37 3.36
C PRO A 236 23.27 6.51 4.36
N HIS A 237 24.31 6.88 5.06
CA HIS A 237 24.26 7.94 6.08
C HIS A 237 23.79 9.29 5.51
N GLU A 238 24.08 9.59 4.25
CA GLU A 238 23.64 10.82 3.58
C GLU A 238 22.10 10.93 3.56
N TRP A 239 21.38 9.83 3.39
CA TRP A 239 19.91 9.84 3.40
C TRP A 239 19.38 10.18 4.79
N LEU A 240 19.99 9.60 5.83
CA LEU A 240 19.62 9.84 7.23
C LEU A 240 20.05 11.26 7.67
N HIS A 241 21.21 11.75 7.22
CA HIS A 241 21.70 13.09 7.57
C HIS A 241 20.69 14.17 7.13
N ASN A 242 20.16 14.08 5.94
CA ASN A 242 19.14 15.02 5.47
C ASN A 242 17.88 14.98 6.34
N ALA A 243 17.41 13.78 6.71
CA ALA A 243 16.27 13.63 7.61
C ALA A 243 16.53 14.24 9.00
N TYR A 244 17.69 14.00 9.61
CA TYR A 244 18.08 14.62 10.88
C TYR A 244 18.16 16.15 10.77
N LYS A 245 18.78 16.65 9.72
CA LYS A 245 18.89 18.10 9.48
C LYS A 245 17.51 18.76 9.35
N GLU A 246 16.61 18.15 8.59
CA GLU A 246 15.25 18.67 8.44
C GLU A 246 14.49 18.66 9.77
N GLN A 247 14.55 17.56 10.53
CA GLN A 247 13.96 17.47 11.85
C GLN A 247 14.50 18.53 12.81
N TRP A 248 15.81 18.67 12.87
CA TRP A 248 16.46 19.67 13.72
C TRP A 248 16.07 21.09 13.35
N LEU A 249 16.11 21.43 12.08
CA LEU A 249 15.71 22.77 11.60
C LEU A 249 14.24 23.03 11.90
N HIS A 250 13.39 22.01 11.78
CA HIS A 250 11.96 22.12 12.08
C HIS A 250 11.73 22.41 13.58
N LEU A 251 12.41 21.69 14.46
CA LEU A 251 12.37 21.97 15.91
C LEU A 251 12.82 23.38 16.25
N LEU A 252 13.92 23.87 15.65
CA LEU A 252 14.42 25.24 15.85
C LEU A 252 13.41 26.29 15.35
N ARG A 253 12.75 26.05 14.23
CA ARG A 253 11.72 26.95 13.70
C ARG A 253 10.49 27.01 14.62
N ILE A 254 10.09 25.88 15.18
CA ILE A 254 8.98 25.81 16.14
C ILE A 254 9.35 26.57 17.42
N ASP A 255 10.53 26.34 17.97
CA ASP A 255 10.99 27.09 19.16
C ASP A 255 11.04 28.60 18.92
N ALA A 256 11.44 29.00 17.72
CA ALA A 256 11.46 30.41 17.30
C ALA A 256 10.09 30.98 16.90
N ASN A 257 9.00 30.21 16.95
CA ASN A 257 7.67 30.57 16.41
C ASN A 257 7.68 30.96 14.92
N LYS A 258 8.68 30.48 14.17
CA LYS A 258 8.86 30.82 12.74
C LYS A 258 8.30 29.78 11.78
N ASP A 259 8.05 28.58 12.28
CA ASP A 259 7.48 27.54 11.44
C ASP A 259 5.97 27.79 11.27
N ARG A 260 5.66 28.15 10.06
CA ARG A 260 4.29 28.35 9.60
C ARG A 260 4.05 27.32 8.52
N GLY A 261 3.67 26.12 8.88
CA GLY A 261 3.38 25.08 7.90
C GLY A 261 2.54 25.59 6.73
N PRO A 262 2.36 24.80 5.66
CA PRO A 262 1.69 25.26 4.46
C PRO A 262 0.31 25.80 4.78
N LYS A 263 0.01 27.00 4.30
CA LYS A 263 -1.31 27.65 4.49
C LYS A 263 -2.41 26.84 3.79
N GLN A 264 -2.07 26.30 2.63
CA GLN A 264 -2.90 25.42 1.83
C GLN A 264 -2.04 24.22 1.45
N MET A 265 -2.63 23.05 1.50
CA MET A 265 -2.02 21.79 1.11
C MET A 265 -3.05 21.03 0.28
N SER A 266 -2.67 20.60 -0.91
CA SER A 266 -3.51 19.73 -1.72
C SER A 266 -3.59 18.33 -1.07
N GLU A 267 -4.60 17.55 -1.45
CA GLU A 267 -4.69 16.16 -0.97
C GLU A 267 -3.49 15.33 -1.42
N GLU A 268 -2.97 15.56 -2.61
CA GLU A 268 -1.80 14.88 -3.15
C GLU A 268 -0.52 15.20 -2.36
N GLU A 269 -0.30 16.49 -2.03
CA GLU A 269 0.81 16.90 -1.19
C GLU A 269 0.69 16.30 0.22
N PHE A 270 -0.52 16.35 0.81
CA PHE A 270 -0.77 15.75 2.10
C PHE A 270 -0.50 14.24 2.07
N ALA A 271 -1.02 13.54 1.08
CA ALA A 271 -0.84 12.10 0.90
C ALA A 271 0.64 11.70 0.81
N ARG A 272 1.46 12.51 0.13
CA ARG A 272 2.90 12.27 -0.01
C ARG A 272 3.70 12.61 1.25
N GLU A 273 3.32 13.70 1.94
CA GLU A 273 4.14 14.32 2.99
C GLU A 273 3.70 13.99 4.42
N CYS A 274 2.50 13.39 4.60
CA CYS A 274 1.95 13.11 5.92
C CYS A 274 2.75 12.01 6.66
N PHE A 275 2.69 12.04 7.97
CA PHE A 275 3.07 10.92 8.82
C PHE A 275 2.01 9.82 8.72
N ARG A 276 2.44 8.57 8.63
CA ARG A 276 1.57 7.39 8.61
C ARG A 276 1.67 6.65 9.94
N CYS A 277 0.54 6.38 10.54
CA CYS A 277 0.45 5.49 11.68
C CYS A 277 -0.85 4.70 11.63
N GLY A 278 -0.90 3.60 12.36
CA GLY A 278 -2.06 2.74 12.35
C GLY A 278 -2.07 1.70 13.44
N ARG A 279 -3.17 0.99 13.53
CA ARG A 279 -3.39 -0.07 14.50
C ARG A 279 -4.44 -1.04 14.01
N CYS A 280 -4.30 -2.31 14.38
CA CYS A 280 -5.35 -3.31 14.27
C CYS A 280 -6.06 -3.45 15.63
N ILE A 281 -7.38 -3.43 15.61
CA ILE A 281 -8.25 -3.67 16.77
C ILE A 281 -8.98 -4.98 16.53
N GLU A 282 -8.68 -5.99 17.33
CA GLU A 282 -9.17 -7.36 17.14
C GLU A 282 -10.64 -7.54 17.53
N LYS A 283 -11.12 -6.79 18.53
CA LYS A 283 -12.47 -6.97 19.11
C LYS A 283 -13.14 -5.65 19.36
N ALA A 284 -14.47 -5.65 19.31
CA ALA A 284 -15.29 -4.52 19.72
C ALA A 284 -15.05 -4.20 21.21
N GLY A 285 -15.12 -2.91 21.55
CA GLY A 285 -14.95 -2.44 22.91
C GLY A 285 -14.41 -1.02 22.97
N GLU A 286 -14.10 -0.58 24.17
CA GLU A 286 -13.42 0.69 24.39
C GLU A 286 -11.91 0.45 24.30
N HIS A 287 -11.26 1.18 23.37
CA HIS A 287 -9.83 1.09 23.12
C HIS A 287 -9.20 2.47 23.25
N ILE A 288 -8.16 2.55 24.07
CA ILE A 288 -7.39 3.77 24.25
C ILE A 288 -5.93 3.45 23.98
N TRP A 289 -5.31 4.23 23.10
CA TRP A 289 -3.88 4.13 22.87
C TRP A 289 -3.26 5.49 22.64
N ARG A 290 -1.95 5.54 22.72
CA ARG A 290 -1.20 6.78 22.68
C ARG A 290 -0.12 6.70 21.62
N TRP A 291 -0.04 7.71 20.80
CA TRP A 291 1.11 7.97 19.97
C TRP A 291 1.99 9.01 20.62
N THR A 292 3.18 8.58 21.04
CA THR A 292 4.23 9.42 21.65
C THR A 292 5.38 9.56 20.68
N ALA A 293 6.35 10.40 21.03
CA ALA A 293 7.54 10.67 20.23
C ALA A 293 7.27 11.31 18.88
N PHE A 294 6.10 11.90 18.72
CA PHE A 294 5.89 12.79 17.60
C PHE A 294 6.80 14.00 17.73
N HIS A 295 7.26 14.45 16.58
CA HIS A 295 7.95 15.71 16.46
C HIS A 295 7.12 16.79 17.16
N PHE A 296 7.81 17.66 17.87
CA PHE A 296 7.23 18.89 18.42
C PHE A 296 6.46 18.76 19.74
N GLY A 297 6.74 17.72 20.51
CA GLY A 297 6.08 17.55 21.81
C GLY A 297 4.56 17.31 21.70
N LEU A 298 4.08 16.95 20.51
CA LEU A 298 2.70 16.56 20.33
C LEU A 298 2.51 15.13 20.82
N ASP A 299 1.65 14.98 21.80
CA ASP A 299 1.28 13.72 22.40
C ASP A 299 -0.21 13.51 22.21
N LEU A 300 -0.58 12.50 21.41
CA LEU A 300 -1.95 12.22 21.04
C LEU A 300 -2.44 10.93 21.67
N VAL A 301 -3.59 11.02 22.34
CA VAL A 301 -4.37 9.87 22.79
C VAL A 301 -5.53 9.69 21.84
N VAL A 302 -5.68 8.48 21.33
CA VAL A 302 -6.81 8.10 20.49
C VAL A 302 -7.72 7.22 21.28
N CYS A 303 -8.99 7.57 21.29
CA CYS A 303 -10.06 6.85 21.97
C CYS A 303 -11.04 6.35 20.92
N LEU A 304 -11.24 5.05 20.88
CA LEU A 304 -12.24 4.39 20.06
C LEU A 304 -13.24 3.73 21.00
N ASP A 305 -14.50 4.03 20.83
CA ASP A 305 -15.61 3.31 21.48
C ASP A 305 -16.51 2.67 20.40
N SER A 306 -17.68 2.16 20.78
CA SER A 306 -18.61 1.50 19.84
C SER A 306 -19.26 2.45 18.83
N THR A 307 -19.16 3.76 19.03
CA THR A 307 -19.90 4.77 18.27
C THR A 307 -19.02 5.85 17.67
N THR A 308 -17.88 6.12 18.29
CA THR A 308 -17.05 7.27 17.92
C THR A 308 -15.55 6.98 17.97
N LEU A 309 -14.82 7.68 17.12
CA LEU A 309 -13.37 7.82 17.24
C LEU A 309 -13.04 9.27 17.61
N ARG A 310 -12.29 9.42 18.70
CA ARG A 310 -11.92 10.71 19.27
C ARG A 310 -10.41 10.82 19.40
N ILE A 311 -9.87 12.04 19.28
CA ILE A 311 -8.46 12.32 19.48
C ILE A 311 -8.33 13.41 20.55
N LYS A 312 -7.46 13.15 21.53
CA LYS A 312 -7.12 14.07 22.60
C LYS A 312 -5.65 14.45 22.51
N ARG A 313 -5.36 15.74 22.60
CA ARG A 313 -4.00 16.20 22.82
C ARG A 313 -3.67 16.09 24.31
N ASN A 314 -2.81 15.16 24.66
CA ASN A 314 -2.34 15.00 26.04
C ASN A 314 -1.26 16.04 26.34
N HIS A 315 -1.33 16.65 27.51
CA HIS A 315 -0.33 17.60 27.99
C HIS A 315 0.52 16.93 29.07
N ARG A 316 1.83 16.97 28.87
CA ARG A 316 2.80 16.48 29.84
C ARG A 316 3.47 17.65 30.53
N LEU A 317 3.50 17.64 31.86
CA LEU A 317 4.17 18.68 32.66
C LEU A 317 5.69 18.72 32.41
N ASP A 318 6.30 17.56 32.13
CA ASP A 318 7.73 17.45 31.82
C ASP A 318 8.14 18.14 30.50
N THR A 319 7.18 18.47 29.63
CA THR A 319 7.43 19.18 28.37
C THR A 319 7.18 20.70 28.47
N ASP A 320 6.78 21.22 29.61
CA ASP A 320 6.50 22.66 29.79
C ASP A 320 7.75 23.55 29.65
N HIS A 321 8.94 22.96 29.80
CA HIS A 321 10.21 23.66 29.57
C HIS A 321 10.54 23.87 28.09
N ILE A 322 9.85 23.17 27.20
CA ILE A 322 10.02 23.30 25.74
C ILE A 322 9.13 24.44 25.27
N LYS A 323 9.72 25.54 24.82
CA LYS A 323 9.00 26.72 24.29
C LYS A 323 8.07 26.37 23.12
N ALA A 324 8.38 25.29 22.40
CA ALA A 324 7.55 24.74 21.34
C ALA A 324 6.19 24.19 21.83
N ASN A 325 5.95 24.15 23.14
CA ASN A 325 4.70 23.64 23.70
C ASN A 325 3.58 24.71 23.66
N HIS A 326 3.17 25.04 22.44
CA HIS A 326 2.13 26.04 22.21
C HIS A 326 0.80 25.66 22.85
N SER A 327 0.03 26.67 23.24
CA SER A 327 -1.32 26.48 23.81
C SER A 327 -2.25 25.76 22.83
N LYS A 328 -2.06 25.97 21.51
CA LYS A 328 -2.90 25.42 20.45
C LYS A 328 -2.03 24.84 19.32
N HIS A 329 -2.24 23.57 18.94
CA HIS A 329 -1.64 22.95 17.78
C HIS A 329 -2.69 22.70 16.70
N LYS A 330 -2.34 23.01 15.44
CA LYS A 330 -3.15 22.67 14.27
C LYS A 330 -2.58 21.42 13.62
N ILE A 331 -3.44 20.49 13.27
CA ILE A 331 -3.09 19.26 12.54
C ILE A 331 -4.02 19.08 11.36
N ILE A 332 -3.48 18.58 10.26
CA ILE A 332 -4.24 18.02 9.15
C ILE A 332 -4.24 16.52 9.35
N LEU A 333 -5.39 15.90 9.22
CA LEU A 333 -5.61 14.51 9.60
C LEU A 333 -6.59 13.85 8.61
N LYS A 334 -6.29 12.62 8.24
CA LYS A 334 -7.22 11.71 7.55
C LYS A 334 -7.19 10.39 8.29
N VAL A 335 -8.36 9.92 8.72
CA VAL A 335 -8.52 8.61 9.36
C VAL A 335 -9.31 7.71 8.43
N SER A 336 -8.84 6.49 8.23
CA SER A 336 -9.55 5.45 7.50
C SER A 336 -9.71 4.22 8.39
N LEU A 337 -10.95 3.73 8.49
CA LEU A 337 -11.34 2.53 9.20
C LEU A 337 -11.66 1.47 8.16
N ILE A 338 -11.03 0.31 8.27
CA ILE A 338 -11.11 -0.75 7.25
C ILE A 338 -11.47 -2.06 7.93
N SER A 339 -12.59 -2.64 7.52
CA SER A 339 -13.01 -3.98 7.93
C SER A 339 -12.65 -4.97 6.84
N LEU A 340 -12.21 -6.16 7.23
CA LEU A 340 -11.84 -7.24 6.34
C LEU A 340 -12.80 -8.42 6.48
N ASP A 341 -12.94 -9.19 5.41
CA ASP A 341 -13.61 -10.50 5.44
C ASP A 341 -12.65 -11.63 5.88
N GLU A 342 -13.12 -12.89 5.81
CA GLU A 342 -12.33 -14.06 6.17
C GLU A 342 -11.14 -14.31 5.24
N GLN A 343 -11.21 -13.87 3.98
CA GLN A 343 -10.13 -13.91 3.00
C GLN A 343 -9.20 -12.69 3.08
N ARG A 344 -9.43 -11.82 4.08
CA ARG A 344 -8.70 -10.55 4.28
C ARG A 344 -8.88 -9.56 3.13
N GLN A 345 -9.95 -9.68 2.38
CA GLN A 345 -10.36 -8.66 1.42
C GLN A 345 -11.08 -7.52 2.13
N VAL A 346 -11.02 -6.35 1.55
CA VAL A 346 -11.67 -5.16 2.10
C VAL A 346 -13.18 -5.29 1.94
N LYS A 347 -13.87 -5.45 3.09
CA LYS A 347 -15.32 -5.55 3.16
C LYS A 347 -16.00 -4.19 3.22
N HIS A 348 -15.45 -3.30 4.05
CA HIS A 348 -15.98 -1.97 4.24
C HIS A 348 -14.89 -0.98 4.59
N ILE A 349 -14.97 0.23 4.04
CA ILE A 349 -14.07 1.35 4.35
C ILE A 349 -14.89 2.56 4.74
N GLN A 350 -14.55 3.14 5.86
CA GLN A 350 -15.04 4.44 6.27
C GLN A 350 -13.88 5.42 6.40
N SER A 351 -13.97 6.58 5.76
CA SER A 351 -12.94 7.62 5.85
C SER A 351 -13.50 8.92 6.40
N SER A 352 -12.71 9.61 7.21
CA SER A 352 -13.04 10.95 7.69
C SER A 352 -12.91 12.03 6.61
N GLY A 353 -12.31 11.70 5.45
CA GLY A 353 -11.75 12.72 4.57
C GLY A 353 -10.59 13.47 5.23
N MET A 354 -10.12 14.53 4.58
CA MET A 354 -9.05 15.38 5.10
C MET A 354 -9.62 16.43 6.07
N LEU A 355 -9.34 16.29 7.35
CA LEU A 355 -9.79 17.18 8.41
C LEU A 355 -8.68 18.13 8.86
N ARG A 356 -9.04 19.37 9.18
CA ARG A 356 -8.16 20.32 9.86
C ARG A 356 -8.63 20.49 11.29
N LEU A 357 -7.84 19.97 12.23
CA LEU A 357 -8.13 20.05 13.66
C LEU A 357 -7.22 21.06 14.33
N SER A 358 -7.77 21.72 15.34
CA SER A 358 -7.05 22.60 16.21
C SER A 358 -7.27 22.14 17.63
N LEU A 359 -6.20 21.75 18.34
CA LEU A 359 -6.26 21.14 19.65
C LEU A 359 -5.51 21.99 20.70
N HIS A 360 -6.23 22.42 21.74
CA HIS A 360 -5.64 22.96 22.96
C HIS A 360 -5.06 21.85 23.84
N LYS A 361 -4.27 22.23 24.82
CA LYS A 361 -3.77 21.31 25.85
C LYS A 361 -4.95 20.57 26.51
N ASN A 362 -4.87 19.26 26.57
CA ASN A 362 -5.91 18.35 27.11
C ASN A 362 -7.26 18.39 26.38
N GLU A 363 -7.38 19.08 25.28
CA GLU A 363 -8.60 19.09 24.47
C GLU A 363 -8.79 17.78 23.74
N GLU A 364 -10.02 17.28 23.77
CA GLU A 364 -10.47 16.11 23.04
C GLU A 364 -11.48 16.53 21.96
N LYS A 365 -11.33 15.98 20.74
CA LYS A 365 -12.26 16.21 19.64
C LYS A 365 -12.69 14.89 19.00
N GLN A 366 -13.96 14.80 18.70
CA GLN A 366 -14.49 13.71 17.88
C GLN A 366 -14.02 13.91 16.43
N VAL A 367 -13.45 12.86 15.86
CA VAL A 367 -12.97 12.82 14.49
C VAL A 367 -14.05 12.30 13.55
N MET A 368 -14.72 11.23 13.98
CA MET A 368 -15.78 10.61 13.20
C MET A 368 -16.71 9.77 14.08
N SER A 369 -17.95 9.59 13.63
CA SER A 369 -18.87 8.57 14.12
C SER A 369 -18.64 7.28 13.35
N LEU A 370 -18.77 6.13 14.03
CA LEU A 370 -18.55 4.83 13.40
C LEU A 370 -19.78 4.35 12.64
N ASP A 371 -19.54 3.85 11.44
CA ASP A 371 -20.57 3.20 10.65
C ASP A 371 -20.93 1.83 11.25
N LYS A 372 -22.22 1.50 11.24
CA LYS A 372 -22.72 0.20 11.72
C LYS A 372 -22.26 -0.99 10.87
N GLN A 373 -21.77 -0.75 9.65
CA GLN A 373 -21.26 -1.78 8.75
C GLN A 373 -19.82 -2.21 9.09
N LEU A 374 -19.13 -1.48 9.97
CA LEU A 374 -17.79 -1.84 10.41
C LEU A 374 -17.83 -3.13 11.23
N THR A 375 -16.92 -4.03 10.90
CA THR A 375 -16.72 -5.33 11.57
C THR A 375 -15.28 -5.48 12.04
N TYR A 376 -15.07 -6.35 13.02
CA TYR A 376 -13.74 -6.63 13.55
C TYR A 376 -13.17 -7.92 12.95
N PRO A 377 -11.83 -8.04 12.77
CA PRO A 377 -10.81 -7.06 13.14
C PRO A 377 -10.92 -5.77 12.33
N LEU A 378 -10.70 -4.63 13.01
CA LEU A 378 -10.77 -3.29 12.43
C LEU A 378 -9.37 -2.70 12.28
N TYR A 379 -8.98 -2.38 11.06
CA TYR A 379 -7.73 -1.70 10.77
C TYR A 379 -7.97 -0.20 10.76
N ILE A 380 -7.17 0.51 11.53
CA ILE A 380 -7.22 1.97 11.64
C ILE A 380 -5.95 2.52 10.99
N SER A 381 -6.11 3.28 9.93
CA SER A 381 -5.03 4.03 9.30
C SER A 381 -5.20 5.52 9.58
N VAL A 382 -4.13 6.16 10.03
CA VAL A 382 -4.11 7.59 10.30
C VAL A 382 -2.96 8.24 9.55
N ASN A 383 -3.31 9.14 8.66
CA ASN A 383 -2.40 10.03 7.99
C ASN A 383 -2.49 11.40 8.65
N MET A 384 -1.36 11.95 9.08
CA MET A 384 -1.36 13.18 9.87
C MET A 384 -0.18 14.09 9.50
N GLN A 385 -0.44 15.39 9.55
CA GLN A 385 0.59 16.41 9.47
C GLN A 385 0.36 17.51 10.49
N VAL A 386 1.40 17.84 11.24
CA VAL A 386 1.37 18.97 12.16
C VAL A 386 1.55 20.25 11.37
N VAL A 387 0.60 21.17 11.53
CA VAL A 387 0.64 22.50 10.93
C VAL A 387 0.89 23.49 12.06
N THR A 388 1.92 24.29 11.95
CA THR A 388 2.25 25.28 12.96
C THR A 388 1.16 26.36 13.07
N PRO A 389 0.93 26.87 14.27
CA PRO A 389 -0.14 27.84 14.51
C PRO A 389 0.12 29.13 13.72
N PHE A 390 -0.90 29.57 13.02
CA PHE A 390 -1.01 30.96 12.59
C PHE A 390 -1.16 31.84 13.82
N VAL A 391 -0.41 32.93 13.89
CA VAL A 391 -0.81 34.07 14.71
C VAL A 391 -2.06 34.64 14.04
N SER A 392 -3.25 34.27 14.52
CA SER A 392 -4.49 34.81 14.02
C SER A 392 -4.53 36.30 14.35
N THR A 393 -4.53 37.14 13.34
CA THR A 393 -5.18 38.45 13.46
C THR A 393 -6.65 38.19 13.80
N GLU A 394 -7.19 38.89 14.76
CA GLU A 394 -8.44 38.67 15.53
C GLU A 394 -9.76 38.38 14.76
N LYS A 395 -9.74 38.04 13.48
CA LYS A 395 -10.94 37.89 12.63
C LYS A 395 -11.45 36.47 12.38
N GLU A 396 -10.77 35.41 12.88
CA GLU A 396 -11.21 34.03 12.63
C GLU A 396 -11.76 33.33 13.89
N LYS A 397 -12.74 33.93 14.55
CA LYS A 397 -13.34 33.35 15.76
C LYS A 397 -14.44 32.29 15.50
N SER A 398 -14.75 31.88 14.28
CA SER A 398 -15.95 31.07 14.04
C SER A 398 -15.84 29.84 13.11
N ALA A 399 -14.66 29.41 12.70
CA ALA A 399 -14.55 28.20 11.86
C ALA A 399 -13.47 27.26 12.39
N ASP A 400 -13.83 26.43 13.37
CA ASP A 400 -12.91 25.47 13.98
C ASP A 400 -12.85 24.12 13.27
N ILE A 401 -13.76 23.85 12.30
CA ILE A 401 -13.78 22.62 11.49
C ILE A 401 -14.12 23.02 10.06
N ILE A 402 -13.21 22.77 9.13
CA ILE A 402 -13.49 22.88 7.70
C ILE A 402 -13.46 21.46 7.14
N ILE A 403 -14.60 20.97 6.68
CA ILE A 403 -14.71 19.74 5.90
C ILE A 403 -14.47 20.13 4.43
N LEU A 404 -13.41 19.65 3.83
CA LEU A 404 -13.19 19.77 2.39
C LEU A 404 -13.90 18.59 1.73
N SER A 405 -15.15 18.80 1.28
CA SER A 405 -15.85 17.83 0.44
C SER A 405 -15.55 18.15 -1.02
N ASN A 406 -15.12 17.15 -1.78
CA ASN A 406 -15.11 17.23 -3.23
C ASN A 406 -16.56 17.21 -3.74
N THR A 407 -16.93 18.23 -4.47
CA THR A 407 -18.05 18.18 -5.40
C THR A 407 -17.57 17.67 -6.76
#